data_37b1ad7d1e5093db289861fe957fdf4b
#
_entry.id   37b1ad7d1e5093db289861fe957fdf4b
#
_cell.length_a   1.000
_cell.length_b   1.000
_cell.length_c   1.000
_cell.angle_alpha   90.00
_cell.angle_beta   90.00
_cell.angle_gamma   90.00
#
_symmetry.space_group_name_H-M   'P 1'
#
loop_
_entity.id
_entity.type
_entity.pdbx_description
1 polymer ?
#
loop_
_entity_poly.entity_id
_entity_poly.type
_entity_poly.pdbx_seq_one_letter_code
_entity_poly.pdbx_strand_id
1 'polypeptide(L)'
;MSNTEKQLLGNIHQDHVAREFRAAWVATVANINWPDEPGLSVIEQKEQAIQILNSLQKHNFNTVIFQVRPQADSLYQSSYEPWSYYLSGEQGKAPEPFYDPLKFWIEQAHKRGLKLHAWINPYRAHHHIGGPISEQSVVEKMNDKVVKLKNETYWFLPTDQAVVSHTLNVLTELVDSYDLDGIHYDDYFYPYPSYNNDEDFPDAEQYRQYVAEGGALSIADWRSEAGKPVC
;
A
#
# COMPACT_ATOMS: atom_id res chain seq x y z
N MET A 1 12.60 48.46 -32.23
CA MET A 1 12.31 47.72 -30.99
C MET A 1 13.14 48.31 -29.88
N SER A 2 12.51 48.86 -28.86
CA SER A 2 13.19 49.49 -27.73
C SER A 2 13.79 48.39 -26.81
N ASN A 3 14.82 48.75 -26.02
CA ASN A 3 15.43 47.84 -25.05
C ASN A 3 14.40 47.33 -24.02
N THR A 4 13.32 48.05 -23.80
CA THR A 4 12.18 47.66 -22.93
C THR A 4 11.34 46.54 -23.54
N GLU A 5 11.11 46.55 -24.87
CA GLU A 5 10.40 45.47 -25.56
C GLU A 5 11.20 44.17 -25.57
N LYS A 6 12.53 44.23 -25.73
CA LYS A 6 13.41 43.08 -25.63
C LYS A 6 13.48 42.48 -24.22
N GLN A 7 13.42 43.32 -23.17
CA GLN A 7 13.34 42.85 -21.78
C GLN A 7 11.99 42.21 -21.44
N LEU A 8 10.86 42.73 -21.99
CA LEU A 8 9.52 42.15 -21.84
C LEU A 8 9.41 40.80 -22.57
N LEU A 9 9.99 40.65 -23.76
CA LEU A 9 9.99 39.38 -24.49
C LEU A 9 10.96 38.35 -23.90
N GLY A 10 12.03 38.77 -23.22
CA GLY A 10 12.96 37.86 -22.52
C GLY A 10 12.38 37.23 -21.25
N ASN A 11 11.32 37.80 -20.68
CA ASN A 11 10.69 37.30 -19.45
C ASN A 11 9.43 36.42 -19.69
N ILE A 12 9.07 36.15 -20.94
CA ILE A 12 7.81 35.46 -21.27
C ILE A 12 7.97 33.94 -21.43
N HIS A 13 9.17 33.38 -21.47
CA HIS A 13 9.37 31.94 -21.70
C HIS A 13 10.39 31.27 -20.77
N GLN A 14 10.12 31.27 -19.50
CA GLN A 14 10.28 30.03 -18.77
C GLN A 14 8.89 29.38 -18.70
N ASP A 15 8.48 28.78 -19.81
CA ASP A 15 7.45 27.77 -19.79
C ASP A 15 7.94 26.69 -18.85
N HIS A 16 7.46 26.70 -17.62
CA HIS A 16 7.49 25.53 -16.77
C HIS A 16 6.67 24.50 -17.52
N VAL A 17 7.36 23.65 -18.27
CA VAL A 17 6.73 22.44 -18.84
C VAL A 17 6.09 21.75 -17.66
N ALA A 18 4.77 21.84 -17.59
CA ALA A 18 4.02 21.21 -16.51
C ALA A 18 4.39 19.73 -16.54
N ARG A 19 5.10 19.26 -15.53
CA ARG A 19 5.47 17.85 -15.39
C ARG A 19 4.21 17.12 -14.99
N GLU A 20 3.60 16.46 -15.95
CA GLU A 20 2.39 15.68 -15.73
C GLU A 20 2.74 14.38 -15.00
N PHE A 21 1.96 14.04 -13.97
CA PHE A 21 2.04 12.76 -13.28
C PHE A 21 1.18 11.74 -14.04
N ARG A 22 1.82 10.84 -14.77
CA ARG A 22 1.18 9.76 -15.52
C ARG A 22 1.56 8.43 -14.88
N ALA A 23 0.73 7.96 -13.97
CA ALA A 23 0.97 6.76 -13.21
C ALA A 23 -0.05 5.66 -13.51
N ALA A 24 0.38 4.42 -13.34
CA ALA A 24 -0.50 3.25 -13.34
C ALA A 24 -0.37 2.50 -12.02
N TRP A 25 -1.50 2.05 -11.49
CA TRP A 25 -1.57 1.19 -10.32
C TRP A 25 -1.36 -0.26 -10.72
N VAL A 26 -0.53 -0.97 -9.95
CA VAL A 26 -0.31 -2.42 -10.06
C VAL A 26 -0.69 -3.04 -8.73
N ALA A 27 -1.89 -3.63 -8.68
CA ALA A 27 -2.43 -4.27 -7.50
C ALA A 27 -1.93 -5.71 -7.38
N THR A 28 -1.51 -6.09 -6.17
CA THR A 28 -1.09 -7.46 -5.84
C THR A 28 -2.14 -8.21 -5.03
N VAL A 29 -3.03 -7.49 -4.33
CA VAL A 29 -4.17 -8.08 -3.67
C VAL A 29 -4.97 -8.92 -4.66
N ALA A 30 -5.34 -10.13 -4.24
CA ALA A 30 -6.11 -11.05 -5.07
C ALA A 30 -5.46 -11.37 -6.43
N ASN A 31 -4.16 -11.13 -6.58
CA ASN A 31 -3.41 -11.32 -7.82
C ASN A 31 -4.03 -10.60 -9.03
N ILE A 32 -4.61 -9.40 -8.80
CA ILE A 32 -5.34 -8.64 -9.84
C ILE A 32 -4.43 -8.28 -11.02
N ASN A 33 -3.20 -7.81 -10.75
CA ASN A 33 -2.29 -7.37 -11.80
C ASN A 33 -0.93 -8.08 -11.75
N TRP A 34 -0.44 -8.44 -10.55
CA TRP A 34 0.86 -9.10 -10.40
C TRP A 34 1.02 -9.73 -9.00
N PRO A 35 1.65 -10.92 -8.91
CA PRO A 35 1.79 -11.90 -10.00
C PRO A 35 0.41 -12.42 -10.42
N ASP A 36 0.28 -13.00 -11.61
CA ASP A 36 -1.02 -13.46 -12.14
C ASP A 36 -1.72 -14.49 -11.24
N GLU A 37 -0.92 -15.27 -10.51
CA GLU A 37 -1.41 -16.22 -9.50
C GLU A 37 -0.36 -16.45 -8.40
N PRO A 38 -0.77 -16.91 -7.20
CA PRO A 38 0.17 -17.23 -6.13
C PRO A 38 1.07 -18.42 -6.52
N GLY A 39 2.32 -18.39 -6.07
CA GLY A 39 3.23 -19.53 -6.21
C GLY A 39 3.85 -19.73 -7.58
N LEU A 40 3.75 -18.75 -8.49
CA LEU A 40 4.51 -18.75 -9.72
C LEU A 40 6.02 -18.82 -9.45
N SER A 41 6.77 -19.41 -10.38
CA SER A 41 8.23 -19.42 -10.30
C SER A 41 8.81 -18.00 -10.31
N VAL A 42 9.98 -17.83 -9.72
CA VAL A 42 10.70 -16.52 -9.70
C VAL A 42 10.95 -16.00 -11.12
N ILE A 43 11.13 -16.90 -12.08
CA ILE A 43 11.35 -16.53 -13.50
C ILE A 43 10.07 -15.89 -14.04
N GLU A 44 8.93 -16.56 -13.88
CA GLU A 44 7.62 -16.06 -14.34
C GLU A 44 7.24 -14.73 -13.68
N GLN A 45 7.42 -14.63 -12.36
CA GLN A 45 7.17 -13.38 -11.63
C GLN A 45 8.00 -12.21 -12.20
N LYS A 46 9.29 -12.42 -12.47
CA LYS A 46 10.17 -11.41 -13.05
C LYS A 46 9.81 -11.07 -14.48
N GLU A 47 9.45 -12.05 -15.29
CA GLU A 47 9.03 -11.83 -16.69
C GLU A 47 7.75 -11.00 -16.77
N GLN A 48 6.75 -11.31 -15.94
CA GLN A 48 5.51 -10.54 -15.83
C GLN A 48 5.78 -9.08 -15.41
N ALA A 49 6.61 -8.87 -14.39
CA ALA A 49 6.99 -7.53 -13.94
C ALA A 49 7.65 -6.72 -15.07
N ILE A 50 8.57 -7.35 -15.81
CA ILE A 50 9.24 -6.73 -16.96
C ILE A 50 8.24 -6.38 -18.07
N GLN A 51 7.27 -7.26 -18.35
CA GLN A 51 6.23 -7.02 -19.36
C GLN A 51 5.36 -5.82 -19.00
N ILE A 52 4.92 -5.72 -17.72
CA ILE A 52 4.16 -4.58 -17.21
C ILE A 52 4.96 -3.29 -17.37
N LEU A 53 6.21 -3.26 -16.89
CA LEU A 53 7.06 -2.06 -16.94
C LEU A 53 7.41 -1.65 -18.38
N ASN A 54 7.63 -2.60 -19.30
CA ASN A 54 7.82 -2.31 -20.71
C ASN A 54 6.56 -1.70 -21.34
N SER A 55 5.38 -2.19 -20.98
CA SER A 55 4.09 -1.64 -21.43
C SER A 55 3.91 -0.20 -20.93
N LEU A 56 4.18 0.07 -19.66
CA LEU A 56 4.10 1.42 -19.10
C LEU A 56 5.05 2.39 -19.81
N GLN A 57 6.30 2.00 -20.01
CA GLN A 57 7.28 2.81 -20.74
C GLN A 57 6.83 3.09 -22.17
N LYS A 58 6.36 2.08 -22.89
CA LYS A 58 5.86 2.20 -24.27
C LYS A 58 4.69 3.19 -24.40
N HIS A 59 3.84 3.27 -23.38
CA HIS A 59 2.68 4.16 -23.35
C HIS A 59 2.97 5.51 -22.66
N ASN A 60 4.25 5.86 -22.50
CA ASN A 60 4.69 7.14 -21.91
C ASN A 60 4.20 7.39 -20.47
N PHE A 61 3.96 6.36 -19.68
CA PHE A 61 3.86 6.52 -18.24
C PHE A 61 5.20 6.95 -17.65
N ASN A 62 5.19 7.67 -16.53
CA ASN A 62 6.40 8.09 -15.85
C ASN A 62 6.50 7.58 -14.42
N THR A 63 5.47 6.89 -13.95
CA THR A 63 5.41 6.34 -12.59
C THR A 63 4.62 5.03 -12.58
N VAL A 64 5.07 4.07 -11.79
CA VAL A 64 4.31 2.89 -11.38
C VAL A 64 4.00 2.98 -9.89
N ILE A 65 2.73 2.75 -9.51
CA ILE A 65 2.29 2.65 -8.13
C ILE A 65 2.09 1.17 -7.85
N PHE A 66 3.06 0.56 -7.18
CA PHE A 66 3.13 -0.88 -6.96
C PHE A 66 2.67 -1.24 -5.55
N GLN A 67 1.67 -2.12 -5.43
CA GLN A 67 1.16 -2.57 -4.13
C GLN A 67 2.13 -3.56 -3.48
N VAL A 68 2.84 -3.07 -2.45
CA VAL A 68 3.86 -3.83 -1.73
C VAL A 68 3.34 -4.46 -0.44
N ARG A 69 2.19 -3.96 0.06
CA ARG A 69 1.50 -4.42 1.26
C ARG A 69 -0.01 -4.45 0.99
N PRO A 70 -0.51 -5.55 0.41
CA PRO A 70 -1.95 -5.70 0.10
C PRO A 70 -2.82 -5.95 1.34
N GLN A 71 -2.24 -6.54 2.36
CA GLN A 71 -2.77 -6.82 3.71
C GLN A 71 -1.59 -6.80 4.68
N ALA A 72 -1.73 -7.26 5.93
CA ALA A 72 -0.61 -7.30 6.87
C ALA A 72 0.40 -8.42 6.52
N ASP A 73 0.85 -8.41 5.28
CA ASP A 73 1.95 -9.20 4.74
C ASP A 73 2.67 -8.42 3.61
N SER A 74 3.88 -8.78 3.28
CA SER A 74 4.76 -7.98 2.43
C SER A 74 5.22 -8.72 1.18
N LEU A 75 5.40 -7.96 0.08
CA LEU A 75 6.05 -8.42 -1.14
C LEU A 75 7.53 -7.99 -1.20
N TYR A 76 8.15 -7.90 -0.04
CA TYR A 76 9.57 -7.57 0.17
C TYR A 76 10.03 -8.21 1.48
N GLN A 77 11.33 -8.24 1.72
CA GLN A 77 11.87 -8.75 2.97
C GLN A 77 11.62 -7.76 4.11
N SER A 78 10.59 -8.04 4.93
CA SER A 78 10.22 -7.22 6.08
C SER A 78 10.67 -7.86 7.40
N SER A 79 11.03 -7.01 8.36
CA SER A 79 11.28 -7.40 9.76
C SER A 79 10.00 -7.44 10.60
N TYR A 80 8.92 -6.86 10.11
CA TYR A 80 7.67 -6.68 10.85
C TYR A 80 6.56 -7.62 10.40
N GLU A 81 6.54 -7.98 9.10
CA GLU A 81 5.44 -8.70 8.48
C GLU A 81 5.93 -9.94 7.72
N PRO A 82 5.11 -11.00 7.64
CA PRO A 82 5.45 -12.19 6.89
C PRO A 82 5.43 -11.93 5.37
N TRP A 83 6.08 -12.80 4.60
CA TRP A 83 5.93 -12.82 3.15
C TRP A 83 4.48 -13.04 2.75
N SER A 84 4.05 -12.34 1.70
CA SER A 84 2.67 -12.39 1.23
C SER A 84 2.30 -13.73 0.61
N TYR A 85 1.09 -14.20 0.94
CA TYR A 85 0.46 -15.33 0.27
C TYR A 85 0.37 -15.13 -1.26
N TYR A 86 0.03 -13.92 -1.70
CA TYR A 86 -0.14 -13.61 -3.12
C TYR A 86 1.15 -13.79 -3.95
N LEU A 87 2.32 -13.82 -3.30
CA LEU A 87 3.61 -14.03 -3.95
C LEU A 87 3.95 -15.52 -4.09
N SER A 88 3.96 -16.23 -2.96
CA SER A 88 4.49 -17.59 -2.88
C SER A 88 3.43 -18.69 -2.78
N GLY A 89 2.17 -18.32 -2.61
CA GLY A 89 1.07 -19.27 -2.32
C GLY A 89 1.03 -19.75 -0.87
N GLU A 90 1.93 -19.22 -0.01
CA GLU A 90 2.01 -19.56 1.40
C GLU A 90 2.49 -18.34 2.19
N GLN A 91 1.67 -17.83 3.13
CA GLN A 91 2.05 -16.68 3.94
C GLN A 91 3.24 -17.03 4.85
N GLY A 92 4.27 -16.19 4.82
CA GLY A 92 5.52 -16.37 5.57
C GLY A 92 6.63 -17.06 4.78
N LYS A 93 6.33 -17.61 3.60
CA LYS A 93 7.31 -18.27 2.75
C LYS A 93 7.92 -17.32 1.73
N ALA A 94 9.24 -17.15 1.81
CA ALA A 94 10.00 -16.39 0.82
C ALA A 94 9.95 -17.03 -0.58
N PRO A 95 10.16 -16.24 -1.65
CA PRO A 95 10.35 -16.79 -3.00
C PRO A 95 11.57 -17.73 -3.07
N GLU A 96 11.46 -18.81 -3.84
CA GLU A 96 12.55 -19.76 -4.06
C GLU A 96 12.80 -19.96 -5.57
N PRO A 97 14.02 -19.71 -6.10
CA PRO A 97 15.19 -19.17 -5.39
C PRO A 97 14.93 -17.77 -4.85
N PHE A 98 15.58 -17.41 -3.74
CA PHE A 98 15.36 -16.13 -3.08
C PHE A 98 15.62 -14.93 -4.01
N TYR A 99 14.70 -13.99 -4.02
CA TYR A 99 14.87 -12.63 -4.51
C TYR A 99 13.95 -11.70 -3.74
N ASP A 100 14.25 -10.41 -3.72
CA ASP A 100 13.37 -9.39 -3.17
C ASP A 100 12.56 -8.75 -4.32
N PRO A 101 11.23 -8.98 -4.37
CA PRO A 101 10.39 -8.43 -5.43
C PRO A 101 10.40 -6.91 -5.50
N LEU A 102 10.28 -6.20 -4.37
CA LEU A 102 10.26 -4.75 -4.37
C LEU A 102 11.56 -4.16 -4.90
N LYS A 103 12.71 -4.67 -4.44
CA LYS A 103 14.01 -4.28 -4.96
C LYS A 103 14.11 -4.50 -6.46
N PHE A 104 13.64 -5.65 -6.94
CA PHE A 104 13.63 -5.96 -8.38
C PHE A 104 12.75 -4.98 -9.16
N TRP A 105 11.53 -4.69 -8.69
CA TRP A 105 10.62 -3.74 -9.32
C TRP A 105 11.22 -2.33 -9.40
N ILE A 106 11.84 -1.83 -8.32
CA ILE A 106 12.53 -0.53 -8.28
C ILE A 106 13.63 -0.48 -9.34
N GLU A 107 14.55 -1.45 -9.32
CA GLU A 107 15.65 -1.50 -10.28
C GLU A 107 15.17 -1.54 -11.73
N GLN A 108 14.13 -2.30 -12.02
CA GLN A 108 13.58 -2.43 -13.37
C GLN A 108 12.78 -1.21 -13.81
N ALA A 109 12.07 -0.53 -12.88
CA ALA A 109 11.38 0.73 -13.14
C ALA A 109 12.39 1.84 -13.45
N HIS A 110 13.40 2.03 -12.60
CA HIS A 110 14.43 3.06 -12.77
C HIS A 110 15.24 2.87 -14.06
N LYS A 111 15.57 1.63 -14.44
CA LYS A 111 16.22 1.35 -15.76
C LYS A 111 15.40 1.82 -16.96
N ARG A 112 14.08 2.02 -16.79
CA ARG A 112 13.15 2.49 -17.83
C ARG A 112 12.79 3.97 -17.70
N GLY A 113 13.40 4.68 -16.74
CA GLY A 113 13.06 6.06 -16.40
C GLY A 113 11.69 6.22 -15.76
N LEU A 114 11.13 5.15 -15.20
CA LEU A 114 9.90 5.17 -14.42
C LEU A 114 10.24 5.36 -12.94
N LYS A 115 9.48 6.20 -12.26
CA LYS A 115 9.45 6.26 -10.80
C LYS A 115 8.67 5.09 -10.24
N LEU A 116 9.03 4.63 -9.03
CA LEU A 116 8.25 3.64 -8.30
C LEU A 116 7.77 4.20 -6.98
N HIS A 117 6.44 4.21 -6.81
CA HIS A 117 5.80 4.51 -5.55
C HIS A 117 5.27 3.23 -4.92
N ALA A 118 5.61 3.00 -3.65
CA ALA A 118 5.09 1.86 -2.90
C ALA A 118 3.66 2.15 -2.42
N TRP A 119 2.73 1.27 -2.78
CA TRP A 119 1.35 1.34 -2.32
C TRP A 119 1.14 0.35 -1.18
N ILE A 120 0.61 0.83 -0.08
CA ILE A 120 0.22 0.03 1.08
C ILE A 120 -1.26 0.21 1.40
N ASN A 121 -1.92 -0.84 1.86
CA ASN A 121 -3.17 -0.74 2.61
C ASN A 121 -2.82 -0.77 4.11
N PRO A 122 -3.08 0.30 4.88
CA PRO A 122 -2.60 0.39 6.26
C PRO A 122 -3.37 -0.47 7.26
N TYR A 123 -4.63 -0.82 6.98
CA TYR A 123 -5.53 -1.40 7.96
C TYR A 123 -6.15 -2.75 7.59
N ARG A 124 -6.04 -3.20 6.34
CA ARG A 124 -6.46 -4.57 6.02
C ARG A 124 -5.49 -5.56 6.65
N ALA A 125 -5.97 -6.27 7.68
CA ALA A 125 -5.17 -7.26 8.37
C ALA A 125 -5.05 -8.56 7.56
N HIS A 126 -6.17 -9.04 6.99
CA HIS A 126 -6.19 -10.20 6.11
C HIS A 126 -7.43 -10.20 5.23
N HIS A 127 -7.25 -10.40 3.93
CA HIS A 127 -8.35 -10.49 2.95
C HIS A 127 -8.90 -11.91 2.90
N HIS A 128 -10.22 -12.09 2.70
CA HIS A 128 -10.88 -13.40 2.69
C HIS A 128 -10.33 -14.40 1.65
N ILE A 129 -9.66 -13.90 0.60
CA ILE A 129 -8.94 -14.70 -0.39
C ILE A 129 -7.42 -14.62 -0.26
N GLY A 130 -6.92 -14.14 0.88
CA GLY A 130 -5.48 -13.97 1.17
C GLY A 130 -4.77 -15.25 1.61
N GLY A 131 -5.37 -16.40 1.38
CA GLY A 131 -4.87 -17.71 1.80
C GLY A 131 -5.09 -17.99 3.29
N PRO A 132 -4.56 -19.11 3.80
CA PRO A 132 -4.59 -19.41 5.22
C PRO A 132 -3.75 -18.41 6.03
N ILE A 133 -4.25 -18.01 7.20
CA ILE A 133 -3.51 -17.20 8.17
C ILE A 133 -2.42 -18.07 8.79
N SER A 134 -1.16 -17.66 8.65
CA SER A 134 -0.03 -18.36 9.23
C SER A 134 0.20 -17.98 10.70
N GLU A 135 0.92 -18.82 11.46
CA GLU A 135 1.35 -18.49 12.84
C GLU A 135 2.24 -17.24 12.89
N GLN A 136 2.88 -16.88 11.78
CA GLN A 136 3.71 -15.67 11.67
C GLN A 136 2.88 -14.41 11.38
N SER A 137 1.59 -14.55 11.10
CA SER A 137 0.70 -13.44 10.75
C SER A 137 0.63 -12.40 11.85
N VAL A 138 0.54 -11.14 11.43
CA VAL A 138 0.28 -10.03 12.34
C VAL A 138 -1.13 -10.13 12.97
N VAL A 139 -2.08 -10.78 12.26
CA VAL A 139 -3.43 -11.09 12.80
C VAL A 139 -3.35 -11.90 14.08
N GLU A 140 -2.46 -12.91 14.13
CA GLU A 140 -2.26 -13.73 15.33
C GLU A 140 -1.54 -12.95 16.45
N LYS A 141 -0.55 -12.14 16.08
CA LYS A 141 0.25 -11.36 17.05
C LYS A 141 -0.53 -10.20 17.68
N MET A 142 -1.51 -9.66 16.96
CA MET A 142 -2.32 -8.51 17.36
C MET A 142 -3.82 -8.84 17.34
N ASN A 143 -4.18 -10.04 17.75
CA ASN A 143 -5.55 -10.57 17.61
C ASN A 143 -6.62 -9.76 18.36
N ASP A 144 -6.24 -9.08 19.44
CA ASP A 144 -7.10 -8.16 20.20
C ASP A 144 -7.30 -6.77 19.54
N LYS A 145 -6.57 -6.49 18.45
CA LYS A 145 -6.62 -5.25 17.66
C LYS A 145 -7.25 -5.46 16.27
N VAL A 146 -7.78 -6.65 16.04
CA VAL A 146 -8.33 -7.06 14.75
C VAL A 146 -9.79 -7.47 14.91
N VAL A 147 -10.62 -7.03 13.97
CA VAL A 147 -12.01 -7.46 13.87
C VAL A 147 -12.22 -8.29 12.61
N LYS A 148 -13.02 -9.34 12.70
CA LYS A 148 -13.46 -10.14 11.57
C LYS A 148 -14.80 -9.63 11.06
N LEU A 149 -14.84 -9.20 9.80
CA LEU A 149 -16.04 -8.71 9.14
C LEU A 149 -16.89 -9.88 8.59
N LYS A 150 -18.14 -9.59 8.23
CA LYS A 150 -19.10 -10.62 7.74
C LYS A 150 -18.68 -11.29 6.44
N ASN A 151 -17.88 -10.62 5.62
CA ASN A 151 -17.28 -11.19 4.40
C ASN A 151 -15.98 -11.97 4.65
N GLU A 152 -15.69 -12.35 5.90
CA GLU A 152 -14.48 -13.09 6.31
C GLU A 152 -13.17 -12.30 6.21
N THR A 153 -13.18 -11.01 5.84
CA THR A 153 -11.99 -10.14 5.88
C THR A 153 -11.68 -9.72 7.31
N TYR A 154 -10.41 -9.73 7.68
CA TYR A 154 -9.95 -9.20 8.95
C TYR A 154 -9.43 -7.77 8.78
N TRP A 155 -9.81 -6.90 9.70
CA TRP A 155 -9.47 -5.49 9.67
C TRP A 155 -8.89 -5.02 10.98
N PHE A 156 -7.79 -4.28 10.94
CA PHE A 156 -7.26 -3.64 12.13
C PHE A 156 -8.20 -2.52 12.61
N LEU A 157 -8.17 -2.26 13.91
CA LEU A 157 -8.84 -1.11 14.52
C LEU A 157 -8.06 0.18 14.19
N PRO A 158 -8.54 1.07 13.30
CA PRO A 158 -7.74 2.22 12.86
C PRO A 158 -7.45 3.24 13.96
N THR A 159 -8.23 3.22 15.04
CA THR A 159 -8.08 4.09 16.21
C THR A 159 -7.08 3.57 17.24
N ASP A 160 -6.62 2.32 17.10
CA ASP A 160 -5.69 1.72 18.06
C ASP A 160 -4.25 2.17 17.83
N GLN A 161 -3.63 2.73 18.88
CA GLN A 161 -2.27 3.28 18.80
C GLN A 161 -1.20 2.23 18.48
N ALA A 162 -1.40 0.97 18.87
CA ALA A 162 -0.46 -0.10 18.53
C ALA A 162 -0.52 -0.43 17.05
N VAL A 163 -1.71 -0.39 16.43
CA VAL A 163 -1.90 -0.55 14.97
C VAL A 163 -1.23 0.58 14.21
N VAL A 164 -1.45 1.83 14.66
CA VAL A 164 -0.79 3.01 14.06
C VAL A 164 0.72 2.88 14.14
N SER A 165 1.25 2.53 15.32
CA SER A 165 2.69 2.36 15.53
C SER A 165 3.27 1.23 14.68
N HIS A 166 2.56 0.11 14.52
CA HIS A 166 2.96 -0.98 13.64
C HIS A 166 3.05 -0.50 12.18
N THR A 167 2.03 0.19 11.70
CA THR A 167 2.02 0.74 10.32
C THR A 167 3.15 1.74 10.10
N LEU A 168 3.45 2.60 11.08
CA LEU A 168 4.57 3.53 11.01
C LEU A 168 5.93 2.81 10.96
N ASN A 169 6.10 1.72 11.71
CA ASN A 169 7.31 0.90 11.63
C ASN A 169 7.51 0.29 10.24
N VAL A 170 6.43 -0.24 9.64
CA VAL A 170 6.45 -0.77 8.27
C VAL A 170 6.82 0.31 7.26
N LEU A 171 6.27 1.52 7.40
CA LEU A 171 6.60 2.66 6.54
C LEU A 171 8.05 3.10 6.68
N THR A 172 8.52 3.20 7.92
CA THR A 172 9.92 3.56 8.21
C THR A 172 10.87 2.54 7.59
N GLU A 173 10.57 1.24 7.74
CA GLU A 173 11.36 0.17 7.10
C GLU A 173 11.42 0.34 5.58
N LEU A 174 10.27 0.63 4.94
CA LEU A 174 10.21 0.85 3.49
C LEU A 174 11.07 2.04 3.04
N VAL A 175 10.95 3.18 3.72
CA VAL A 175 11.68 4.40 3.37
C VAL A 175 13.18 4.28 3.63
N ASP A 176 13.56 3.59 4.72
CA ASP A 176 14.97 3.45 5.09
C ASP A 176 15.71 2.38 4.27
N SER A 177 14.97 1.36 3.76
CA SER A 177 15.58 0.19 3.13
C SER A 177 15.53 0.20 1.61
N TYR A 178 14.65 1.00 0.99
CA TYR A 178 14.41 0.97 -0.44
C TYR A 178 14.47 2.36 -1.08
N ASP A 179 15.02 2.43 -2.30
CA ASP A 179 15.12 3.66 -3.11
C ASP A 179 13.77 3.97 -3.78
N LEU A 180 12.77 4.28 -2.95
CA LEU A 180 11.42 4.62 -3.37
C LEU A 180 11.31 6.09 -3.81
N ASP A 181 10.52 6.35 -4.85
CA ASP A 181 10.18 7.72 -5.27
C ASP A 181 8.96 8.30 -4.53
N GLY A 182 8.21 7.47 -3.84
CA GLY A 182 7.05 7.88 -3.05
C GLY A 182 6.30 6.73 -2.38
N ILE A 183 5.38 7.11 -1.51
CA ILE A 183 4.45 6.20 -0.82
C ILE A 183 3.02 6.58 -1.22
N HIS A 184 2.16 5.59 -1.42
CA HIS A 184 0.73 5.75 -1.63
C HIS A 184 -0.06 4.92 -0.63
N TYR A 185 -1.14 5.52 -0.14
CA TYR A 185 -2.23 4.81 0.54
C TYR A 185 -3.41 4.68 -0.42
N ASP A 186 -4.19 3.61 -0.28
CA ASP A 186 -5.53 3.58 -0.83
C ASP A 186 -6.51 4.33 0.11
N ASP A 187 -7.79 4.35 -0.24
CA ASP A 187 -8.84 5.06 0.50
C ASP A 187 -9.57 4.19 1.53
N TYR A 188 -9.08 2.99 1.80
CA TYR A 188 -9.73 2.01 2.69
C TYR A 188 -9.21 2.09 4.12
N PHE A 189 -9.40 3.21 4.80
CA PHE A 189 -9.03 3.31 6.22
C PHE A 189 -10.06 2.62 7.11
N TYR A 190 -11.35 2.87 6.86
CA TYR A 190 -12.43 2.01 7.29
C TYR A 190 -12.95 1.22 6.09
N PRO A 191 -13.33 -0.06 6.27
CA PRO A 191 -13.81 -0.89 5.16
C PRO A 191 -15.16 -0.38 4.66
N TYR A 192 -15.49 -0.71 3.42
CA TYR A 192 -16.83 -0.46 2.90
C TYR A 192 -17.89 -1.16 3.76
N PRO A 193 -19.04 -0.51 4.00
CA PRO A 193 -20.15 -1.10 4.76
C PRO A 193 -20.57 -2.48 4.24
N SER A 194 -20.53 -2.69 2.92
CA SER A 194 -20.83 -3.96 2.28
C SER A 194 -19.95 -5.13 2.74
N TYR A 195 -18.75 -4.87 3.27
CA TYR A 195 -17.88 -5.91 3.85
C TYR A 195 -18.45 -6.47 5.17
N ASN A 196 -19.32 -5.70 5.81
CA ASN A 196 -19.98 -6.07 7.06
C ASN A 196 -21.52 -6.19 6.91
N ASN A 197 -22.02 -6.52 5.71
CA ASN A 197 -23.44 -6.60 5.39
C ASN A 197 -24.21 -5.30 5.68
N ASP A 198 -23.59 -4.16 5.41
CA ASP A 198 -24.10 -2.81 5.70
C ASP A 198 -24.34 -2.52 7.20
N GLU A 199 -23.83 -3.37 8.09
CA GLU A 199 -23.76 -3.10 9.53
C GLU A 199 -22.58 -2.16 9.83
N ASP A 200 -22.67 -1.43 10.95
CA ASP A 200 -21.59 -0.59 11.44
C ASP A 200 -20.29 -1.39 11.64
N PHE A 201 -19.16 -0.71 11.48
CA PHE A 201 -17.86 -1.27 11.83
C PHE A 201 -17.83 -1.57 13.35
N PRO A 202 -17.34 -2.75 13.77
CA PRO A 202 -17.46 -3.22 15.14
C PRO A 202 -16.42 -2.61 16.11
N ASP A 203 -16.36 -1.29 16.21
CA ASP A 203 -15.47 -0.51 17.08
C ASP A 203 -16.20 0.22 18.23
N ALA A 204 -17.44 -0.16 18.51
CA ALA A 204 -18.28 0.49 19.52
C ALA A 204 -17.65 0.48 20.94
N GLU A 205 -16.85 -0.55 21.27
CA GLU A 205 -16.15 -0.61 22.56
C GLU A 205 -15.03 0.43 22.64
N GLN A 206 -14.24 0.58 21.59
CA GLN A 206 -13.16 1.56 21.49
C GLN A 206 -13.70 2.98 21.55
N TYR A 207 -14.85 3.22 20.92
CA TYR A 207 -15.52 4.52 21.02
C TYR A 207 -16.04 4.79 22.44
N ARG A 208 -16.62 3.79 23.13
CA ARG A 208 -17.02 3.94 24.54
C ARG A 208 -15.85 4.28 25.44
N GLN A 209 -14.71 3.63 25.24
CA GLN A 209 -13.48 3.94 25.98
C GLN A 209 -13.01 5.38 25.71
N TYR A 210 -12.97 5.81 24.44
CA TYR A 210 -12.64 7.18 24.06
C TYR A 210 -13.51 8.21 24.79
N VAL A 211 -14.83 7.99 24.86
CA VAL A 211 -15.76 8.88 25.57
C VAL A 211 -15.51 8.84 27.09
N ALA A 212 -15.24 7.67 27.66
CA ALA A 212 -14.94 7.52 29.10
C ALA A 212 -13.65 8.24 29.52
N GLU A 213 -12.70 8.35 28.61
CA GLU A 213 -11.42 9.10 28.77
C GLU A 213 -11.57 10.61 28.51
N GLY A 214 -12.80 11.08 28.29
CA GLY A 214 -13.12 12.51 28.13
C GLY A 214 -13.15 12.98 26.67
N GLY A 215 -13.15 12.07 25.70
CA GLY A 215 -13.32 12.39 24.29
C GLY A 215 -14.70 13.00 23.99
N ALA A 216 -14.73 14.04 23.15
CA ALA A 216 -15.92 14.83 22.87
C ALA A 216 -16.42 14.75 21.41
N LEU A 217 -15.71 14.05 20.54
CA LEU A 217 -16.11 13.89 19.13
C LEU A 217 -17.30 12.94 18.99
N SER A 218 -18.14 13.16 17.99
CA SER A 218 -19.10 12.14 17.55
C SER A 218 -18.38 10.90 17.05
N ILE A 219 -19.03 9.74 17.00
CA ILE A 219 -18.41 8.51 16.48
C ILE A 219 -17.94 8.68 15.03
N ALA A 220 -18.67 9.45 14.21
CA ALA A 220 -18.30 9.73 12.83
C ALA A 220 -17.05 10.61 12.75
N ASP A 221 -16.97 11.67 13.57
CA ASP A 221 -15.79 12.55 13.60
C ASP A 221 -14.59 11.83 14.18
N TRP A 222 -14.78 11.01 15.23
CA TRP A 222 -13.72 10.20 15.82
C TRP A 222 -13.14 9.20 14.82
N ARG A 223 -13.97 8.48 14.07
CA ARG A 223 -13.52 7.60 12.97
C ARG A 223 -12.82 8.38 11.87
N SER A 224 -13.32 9.58 11.54
CA SER A 224 -12.70 10.44 10.52
C SER A 224 -11.31 10.93 10.95
N GLU A 225 -11.12 11.27 12.22
CA GLU A 225 -9.81 11.68 12.74
C GLU A 225 -8.81 10.52 12.74
N ALA A 226 -9.24 9.32 13.14
CA ALA A 226 -8.40 8.12 13.14
C ALA A 226 -8.01 7.66 11.73
N GLY A 227 -8.87 7.90 10.74
CA GLY A 227 -8.60 7.58 9.34
C GLY A 227 -7.70 8.60 8.62
N LYS A 228 -7.29 9.69 9.28
CA LYS A 228 -6.34 10.62 8.67
C LYS A 228 -4.94 9.99 8.67
N PRO A 229 -4.24 9.99 7.52
CA PRO A 229 -2.86 9.54 7.50
C PRO A 229 -2.05 10.38 8.47
N VAL A 230 -1.26 9.70 9.30
CA VAL A 230 -0.25 10.36 10.14
C VAL A 230 0.83 10.84 9.20
N CYS A 231 0.81 12.15 8.87
CA CYS A 231 1.84 12.81 8.08
C CYS A 231 3.02 13.21 8.96
#